data_790344c1488c62d0202a2e522900ac45
#
_entry.id   790344c1488c62d0202a2e522900ac45
#
_cell.length_a   1.000
_cell.length_b   1.000
_cell.length_c   1.000
_cell.angle_alpha   90.00
_cell.angle_beta   90.00
_cell.angle_gamma   90.00
#
_symmetry.space_group_name_H-M   'P 1'
#
loop_
_entity.id
_entity.type
_entity.pdbx_description
1 polymer ?
#
loop_
_entity_poly.entity_id
_entity_poly.type
_entity_poly.pdbx_seq_one_letter_code
_entity_poly.pdbx_strand_id
1 'polypeptide(L)'
;MPEMTKEPKAKAPKGKEGEKKGEQKPQAPVQKRDENFRYIVRLLNTDVDGNKSIVIGLNQVRGVGIRMAEIIARMANIPRNVKIGDLPESKTEELEKLISEYCEKVPHWMVNRQHDWSTGADMHVVGIDVDLYKRDDVNLMRMIRCYKGVRHEQGQKVRGQRT
;
A
#
# COMPACT_ATOMS: atom_id res chain seq x y z
N MET A 1 66.74 32.73 12.46
CA MET A 1 66.63 32.99 13.92
C MET A 1 66.54 34.49 14.15
N PRO A 2 65.64 35.03 14.94
CA PRO A 2 65.15 34.62 16.25
C PRO A 2 63.61 34.45 16.30
N GLU A 3 63.15 33.56 17.04
CA GLU A 3 62.69 33.48 18.46
C GLU A 3 61.29 34.03 18.73
N MET A 4 60.54 33.09 19.09
CA MET A 4 59.28 32.98 19.81
C MET A 4 58.99 34.06 20.85
N THR A 5 57.75 34.54 20.92
CA THR A 5 57.12 34.92 22.18
C THR A 5 55.71 34.42 22.20
N LYS A 6 55.45 33.60 23.23
CA LYS A 6 54.14 33.14 23.66
C LYS A 6 53.52 34.22 24.52
N GLU A 7 52.22 34.51 24.29
CA GLU A 7 51.42 35.22 25.29
C GLU A 7 50.01 34.58 25.48
N PRO A 8 49.35 34.83 26.64
CA PRO A 8 48.62 33.81 27.33
C PRO A 8 47.09 33.86 27.07
N LYS A 9 46.50 32.71 27.33
CA LYS A 9 45.04 32.47 27.30
C LYS A 9 44.26 33.36 28.26
N ALA A 10 43.35 34.19 27.72
CA ALA A 10 42.29 34.83 28.49
C ALA A 10 41.10 33.87 28.62
N LYS A 11 40.66 33.70 29.87
CA LYS A 11 39.50 32.88 30.28
C LYS A 11 38.21 33.55 29.84
N ALA A 12 37.34 32.79 29.13
CA ALA A 12 35.98 33.18 28.83
C ALA A 12 35.06 33.07 30.06
N PRO A 13 34.09 33.96 30.23
CA PRO A 13 33.13 33.90 31.34
C PRO A 13 31.99 32.90 31.01
N LYS A 14 31.60 32.15 32.02
CA LYS A 14 30.43 31.25 32.04
C LYS A 14 29.16 32.05 31.81
N GLY A 15 28.52 31.83 30.68
CA GLY A 15 27.17 32.33 30.35
C GLY A 15 26.12 31.26 30.66
N LYS A 16 25.21 31.65 31.47
CA LYS A 16 23.95 31.13 31.98
C LYS A 16 23.27 30.07 31.12
N GLU A 17 22.93 28.94 31.74
CA GLU A 17 21.96 27.94 31.31
C GLU A 17 20.60 28.60 31.11
N GLY A 18 20.21 28.71 29.86
CA GLY A 18 18.83 29.03 29.48
C GLY A 18 18.03 27.73 29.39
N GLU A 19 17.15 27.53 30.35
CA GLU A 19 16.12 26.51 30.33
C GLU A 19 15.30 26.65 29.04
N LYS A 20 15.53 25.74 28.08
CA LYS A 20 14.61 25.53 26.97
C LYS A 20 13.37 24.80 27.49
N LYS A 21 12.34 25.56 27.85
CA LYS A 21 10.97 25.04 27.95
C LYS A 21 10.64 24.36 26.65
N GLY A 22 10.59 23.02 26.66
CA GLY A 22 10.10 22.23 25.57
C GLY A 22 8.64 22.61 25.33
N GLU A 23 8.35 23.20 24.17
CA GLU A 23 6.99 23.33 23.65
C GLU A 23 6.42 21.92 23.45
N GLN A 24 5.63 21.47 24.39
CA GLN A 24 4.79 20.29 24.24
C GLN A 24 3.76 20.64 23.17
N LYS A 25 3.96 20.12 21.95
CA LYS A 25 2.92 20.12 20.93
C LYS A 25 1.65 19.55 21.55
N PRO A 26 0.48 20.19 21.37
CA PRO A 26 -0.77 19.68 21.89
C PRO A 26 -0.99 18.28 21.32
N GLN A 27 -0.93 17.26 22.17
CA GLN A 27 -1.31 15.91 21.80
C GLN A 27 -2.80 15.95 21.46
N ALA A 28 -3.12 15.61 20.23
CA ALA A 28 -4.52 15.43 19.81
C ALA A 28 -5.21 14.48 20.80
N PRO A 29 -6.49 14.74 21.19
CA PRO A 29 -7.18 13.95 22.18
C PRO A 29 -7.17 12.49 21.73
N VAL A 30 -6.54 11.63 22.53
CA VAL A 30 -6.58 10.19 22.36
C VAL A 30 -8.03 9.77 22.55
N GLN A 31 -8.75 9.60 21.44
CA GLN A 31 -10.09 9.03 21.48
C GLN A 31 -9.97 7.66 22.11
N LYS A 32 -10.68 7.44 23.22
CA LYS A 32 -10.83 6.12 23.83
C LYS A 32 -11.44 5.22 22.77
N ARG A 33 -10.65 4.31 22.23
CA ARG A 33 -11.09 3.35 21.23
C ARG A 33 -11.65 2.15 21.98
N ASP A 34 -12.70 1.57 21.43
CA ASP A 34 -13.35 0.41 22.00
C ASP A 34 -12.32 -0.74 22.17
N GLU A 35 -12.44 -1.53 23.23
CA GLU A 35 -11.51 -2.62 23.59
C GLU A 35 -11.39 -3.68 22.47
N ASN A 36 -12.35 -3.72 21.57
CA ASN A 36 -12.43 -4.64 20.43
C ASN A 36 -11.84 -4.07 19.12
N PHE A 37 -11.22 -2.87 19.16
CA PHE A 37 -10.65 -2.28 17.93
C PHE A 37 -9.38 -3.02 17.49
N ARG A 38 -9.40 -3.53 16.24
CA ARG A 38 -8.25 -4.19 15.62
C ARG A 38 -7.40 -3.20 14.84
N TYR A 39 -6.16 -2.99 15.29
CA TYR A 39 -5.21 -2.06 14.62
C TYR A 39 -4.73 -2.60 13.27
N ILE A 40 -4.60 -3.90 13.15
CA ILE A 40 -4.20 -4.59 11.93
C ILE A 40 -5.26 -5.64 11.62
N VAL A 41 -5.77 -5.61 10.40
CA VAL A 41 -6.74 -6.59 9.88
C VAL A 41 -6.11 -7.27 8.69
N ARG A 42 -6.07 -8.60 8.68
CA ARG A 42 -5.54 -9.36 7.57
C ARG A 42 -6.65 -9.65 6.56
N LEU A 43 -6.42 -9.25 5.30
CA LEU A 43 -7.32 -9.49 4.17
C LEU A 43 -6.51 -10.06 2.99
N LEU A 44 -6.89 -11.22 2.46
CA LEU A 44 -6.25 -11.85 1.29
C LEU A 44 -4.71 -11.87 1.41
N ASN A 45 -4.20 -12.32 2.55
CA ASN A 45 -2.78 -12.37 2.88
C ASN A 45 -2.06 -10.99 2.88
N THR A 46 -2.81 -9.89 2.96
CA THR A 46 -2.29 -8.53 3.07
C THR A 46 -2.69 -7.93 4.40
N ASP A 47 -1.75 -7.35 5.12
CA ASP A 47 -2.02 -6.66 6.37
C ASP A 47 -2.50 -5.24 6.09
N VAL A 48 -3.69 -4.93 6.55
CA VAL A 48 -4.40 -3.66 6.34
C VAL A 48 -4.48 -2.88 7.65
N ASP A 49 -4.19 -1.58 7.59
CA ASP A 49 -4.28 -0.69 8.74
C ASP A 49 -5.75 -0.47 9.15
N GLY A 50 -6.11 -0.92 10.35
CA GLY A 50 -7.46 -0.80 10.91
C GLY A 50 -7.95 0.63 11.13
N ASN A 51 -7.05 1.62 11.20
CA ASN A 51 -7.43 3.03 11.36
C ASN A 51 -8.04 3.65 10.08
N LYS A 52 -7.85 3.02 8.94
CA LYS A 52 -8.34 3.51 7.65
C LYS A 52 -9.81 3.16 7.46
N SER A 53 -10.50 4.00 6.68
CA SER A 53 -11.85 3.67 6.24
C SER A 53 -11.83 2.43 5.34
N ILE A 54 -12.94 1.71 5.27
CA ILE A 54 -13.04 0.46 4.51
C ILE A 54 -12.56 0.59 3.07
N VAL A 55 -12.91 1.68 2.37
CA VAL A 55 -12.52 1.89 0.97
C VAL A 55 -11.01 2.08 0.83
N ILE A 56 -10.41 2.87 1.72
CA ILE A 56 -8.96 3.12 1.69
C ILE A 56 -8.19 1.88 2.15
N GLY A 57 -8.73 1.15 3.11
CA GLY A 57 -8.11 -0.08 3.58
C GLY A 57 -8.13 -1.18 2.54
N LEU A 58 -9.25 -1.43 1.88
CA LEU A 58 -9.34 -2.39 0.78
C LEU A 58 -8.39 -2.04 -0.38
N ASN A 59 -8.19 -0.74 -0.66
CA ASN A 59 -7.25 -0.30 -1.69
C ASN A 59 -5.77 -0.60 -1.35
N GLN A 60 -5.43 -1.02 -0.14
CA GLN A 60 -4.08 -1.49 0.19
C GLN A 60 -3.81 -2.89 -0.39
N VAL A 61 -4.86 -3.66 -0.63
CA VAL A 61 -4.73 -4.96 -1.28
C VAL A 61 -4.43 -4.76 -2.76
N ARG A 62 -3.37 -5.37 -3.25
CA ARG A 62 -3.01 -5.29 -4.68
C ARG A 62 -4.13 -5.84 -5.55
N GLY A 63 -4.40 -5.18 -6.66
CA GLY A 63 -5.50 -5.55 -7.55
C GLY A 63 -6.84 -4.93 -7.17
N VAL A 64 -7.01 -4.46 -5.93
CA VAL A 64 -8.22 -3.77 -5.49
C VAL A 64 -8.05 -2.27 -5.63
N GLY A 65 -8.72 -1.67 -6.60
CA GLY A 65 -8.75 -0.21 -6.76
C GLY A 65 -9.87 0.44 -5.95
N ILE A 66 -9.87 1.78 -5.89
CA ILE A 66 -10.88 2.55 -5.14
C ILE A 66 -12.30 2.21 -5.60
N ARG A 67 -12.54 2.09 -6.91
CA ARG A 67 -13.86 1.75 -7.46
C ARG A 67 -14.32 0.35 -7.07
N MET A 68 -13.43 -0.62 -7.16
CA MET A 68 -13.70 -1.98 -6.70
C MET A 68 -14.03 -2.00 -5.20
N ALA A 69 -13.22 -1.31 -4.39
CA ALA A 69 -13.45 -1.20 -2.96
C ALA A 69 -14.82 -0.58 -2.62
N GLU A 70 -15.26 0.44 -3.36
CA GLU A 70 -16.59 1.03 -3.20
C GLU A 70 -17.73 0.05 -3.53
N ILE A 71 -17.57 -0.73 -4.58
CA ILE A 71 -18.56 -1.74 -5.00
C ILE A 71 -18.65 -2.85 -3.96
N ILE A 72 -17.51 -3.37 -3.50
CA ILE A 72 -17.45 -4.40 -2.48
C ILE A 72 -18.08 -3.91 -1.16
N ALA A 73 -17.77 -2.69 -0.73
CA ALA A 73 -18.35 -2.10 0.47
C ALA A 73 -19.89 -1.97 0.36
N ARG A 74 -20.41 -1.62 -0.83
CA ARG A 74 -21.86 -1.58 -1.09
C ARG A 74 -22.49 -2.96 -1.09
N MET A 75 -21.85 -3.96 -1.69
CA MET A 75 -22.32 -5.35 -1.70
C MET A 75 -22.39 -5.94 -0.28
N ALA A 76 -21.39 -5.58 0.56
CA ALA A 76 -21.37 -5.96 1.98
C ALA A 76 -22.30 -5.12 2.88
N ASN A 77 -23.01 -4.12 2.32
CA ASN A 77 -23.82 -3.16 3.06
C ASN A 77 -23.07 -2.43 4.18
N ILE A 78 -21.80 -2.08 3.95
CA ILE A 78 -20.97 -1.37 4.91
C ILE A 78 -20.82 0.10 4.47
N PRO A 79 -21.08 1.08 5.36
CA PRO A 79 -20.87 2.49 5.06
C PRO A 79 -19.39 2.80 4.77
N ARG A 80 -19.12 3.68 3.78
CA ARG A 80 -17.74 4.06 3.35
C ARG A 80 -16.85 4.58 4.49
N ASN A 81 -17.45 5.21 5.49
CA ASN A 81 -16.71 5.92 6.55
C ASN A 81 -16.35 5.03 7.73
N VAL A 82 -16.86 3.80 7.77
CA VAL A 82 -16.53 2.84 8.83
C VAL A 82 -15.06 2.43 8.71
N LYS A 83 -14.38 2.37 9.85
CA LYS A 83 -13.00 1.88 9.89
C LYS A 83 -12.98 0.37 9.80
N ILE A 84 -11.97 -0.17 9.12
CA ILE A 84 -11.82 -1.63 8.99
C ILE A 84 -11.62 -2.28 10.35
N GLY A 85 -10.92 -1.61 11.28
CA GLY A 85 -10.67 -2.11 12.63
C GLY A 85 -11.90 -2.29 13.51
N ASP A 86 -13.00 -1.57 13.21
CA ASP A 86 -14.27 -1.66 13.93
C ASP A 86 -15.15 -2.82 13.41
N LEU A 87 -14.78 -3.46 12.30
CA LEU A 87 -15.56 -4.53 11.71
C LEU A 87 -15.38 -5.85 12.49
N PRO A 88 -16.46 -6.61 12.71
CA PRO A 88 -16.36 -7.96 13.25
C PRO A 88 -15.67 -8.91 12.26
N GLU A 89 -15.11 -9.99 12.74
CA GLU A 89 -14.37 -10.96 11.94
C GLU A 89 -15.23 -11.62 10.84
N SER A 90 -16.49 -11.91 11.17
CA SER A 90 -17.47 -12.42 10.19
C SER A 90 -17.62 -11.52 8.96
N LYS A 91 -17.57 -10.19 9.16
CA LYS A 91 -17.64 -9.23 8.04
C LYS A 91 -16.34 -9.20 7.22
N THR A 92 -15.19 -9.41 7.84
CA THR A 92 -13.93 -9.50 7.09
C THR A 92 -13.90 -10.74 6.20
N GLU A 93 -14.40 -11.87 6.67
CA GLU A 93 -14.55 -13.09 5.86
C GLU A 93 -15.55 -12.91 4.71
N GLU A 94 -16.69 -12.22 4.96
CA GLU A 94 -17.64 -11.86 3.89
C GLU A 94 -16.97 -11.00 2.81
N LEU A 95 -16.14 -10.03 3.20
CA LEU A 95 -15.39 -9.20 2.25
C LEU A 95 -14.41 -10.03 1.41
N GLU A 96 -13.69 -10.98 2.00
CA GLU A 96 -12.81 -11.87 1.26
C GLU A 96 -13.55 -12.72 0.21
N LYS A 97 -14.70 -13.27 0.58
CA LYS A 97 -15.57 -14.01 -0.34
C LYS A 97 -16.06 -13.12 -1.49
N LEU A 98 -16.53 -11.91 -1.17
CA LEU A 98 -16.99 -10.95 -2.17
C LEU A 98 -15.89 -10.53 -3.14
N ILE A 99 -14.65 -10.41 -2.68
CA ILE A 99 -13.51 -10.12 -3.53
C ILE A 99 -13.21 -11.30 -4.46
N SER A 100 -13.28 -12.52 -3.96
CA SER A 100 -13.05 -13.72 -4.77
C SER A 100 -14.12 -13.91 -5.85
N GLU A 101 -15.39 -13.65 -5.50
CA GLU A 101 -16.53 -13.75 -6.41
C GLU A 101 -16.76 -12.50 -7.26
N TYR A 102 -15.88 -11.50 -7.16
CA TYR A 102 -16.06 -10.19 -7.80
C TYR A 102 -16.26 -10.30 -9.31
N CYS A 103 -15.48 -11.17 -9.96
CA CYS A 103 -15.53 -11.37 -11.41
C CYS A 103 -16.92 -11.81 -11.91
N GLU A 104 -17.64 -12.60 -11.12
CA GLU A 104 -18.97 -13.13 -11.47
C GLU A 104 -20.08 -12.09 -11.33
N LYS A 105 -19.87 -11.12 -10.41
CA LYS A 105 -20.90 -10.14 -10.01
C LYS A 105 -20.83 -8.83 -10.78
N VAL A 106 -19.75 -8.60 -11.53
CA VAL A 106 -19.52 -7.34 -12.24
C VAL A 106 -19.38 -7.53 -13.75
N PRO A 107 -19.66 -6.50 -14.55
CA PRO A 107 -19.45 -6.54 -15.99
C PRO A 107 -17.97 -6.80 -16.32
N HIS A 108 -17.71 -7.52 -17.44
CA HIS A 108 -16.37 -7.90 -17.90
C HIS A 108 -15.39 -6.71 -18.06
N TRP A 109 -15.89 -5.52 -18.39
CA TRP A 109 -15.04 -4.33 -18.57
C TRP A 109 -14.49 -3.77 -17.24
N MET A 110 -14.99 -4.22 -16.08
CA MET A 110 -14.52 -3.80 -14.76
C MET A 110 -13.45 -4.73 -14.18
N VAL A 111 -13.17 -5.85 -14.81
CA VAL A 111 -12.11 -6.77 -14.36
C VAL A 111 -10.75 -6.32 -14.86
N ASN A 112 -9.68 -6.66 -14.11
CA ASN A 112 -8.33 -6.23 -14.42
C ASN A 112 -7.63 -7.11 -15.47
N ARG A 113 -8.11 -8.33 -15.70
CA ARG A 113 -7.59 -9.27 -16.70
C ARG A 113 -8.72 -9.78 -17.57
N GLN A 114 -8.85 -9.19 -18.75
CA GLN A 114 -9.84 -9.56 -19.76
C GLN A 114 -9.18 -10.49 -20.77
N HIS A 115 -9.90 -11.52 -21.21
CA HIS A 115 -9.46 -12.48 -22.21
C HIS A 115 -8.04 -13.00 -21.95
N ASP A 116 -7.88 -13.74 -20.86
CA ASP A 116 -6.59 -14.34 -20.54
C ASP A 116 -6.07 -15.17 -21.72
N TRP A 117 -4.83 -14.97 -22.11
CA TRP A 117 -4.23 -15.59 -23.28
C TRP A 117 -4.21 -17.12 -23.23
N SER A 118 -4.19 -17.72 -22.02
CA SER A 118 -4.14 -19.17 -21.83
C SER A 118 -5.52 -19.82 -21.76
N THR A 119 -6.46 -19.18 -21.06
CA THR A 119 -7.79 -19.74 -20.78
C THR A 119 -8.90 -19.07 -21.59
N GLY A 120 -8.66 -17.87 -22.15
CA GLY A 120 -9.68 -17.07 -22.81
C GLY A 120 -10.74 -16.48 -21.86
N ALA A 121 -10.67 -16.77 -20.57
CA ALA A 121 -11.63 -16.33 -19.58
C ALA A 121 -11.29 -14.94 -19.03
N ASP A 122 -12.34 -14.23 -18.62
CA ASP A 122 -12.20 -12.99 -17.86
C ASP A 122 -11.99 -13.32 -16.39
N MET A 123 -11.00 -12.69 -15.74
CA MET A 123 -10.72 -12.90 -14.33
C MET A 123 -10.30 -11.61 -13.65
N HIS A 124 -10.52 -11.53 -12.35
CA HIS A 124 -10.01 -10.43 -11.55
C HIS A 124 -8.94 -10.93 -10.56
N VAL A 125 -7.70 -10.55 -10.82
CA VAL A 125 -6.54 -11.02 -10.07
C VAL A 125 -6.25 -10.08 -8.91
N VAL A 126 -6.02 -10.63 -7.70
CA VAL A 126 -5.87 -9.86 -6.47
C VAL A 126 -4.68 -10.37 -5.65
N GLY A 127 -4.11 -9.52 -4.81
CA GLY A 127 -3.06 -9.90 -3.88
C GLY A 127 -1.76 -10.32 -4.57
N ILE A 128 -1.22 -11.45 -4.17
CA ILE A 128 0.05 -11.99 -4.65
C ILE A 128 -0.05 -12.45 -6.11
N ASP A 129 -1.21 -12.92 -6.51
CA ASP A 129 -1.43 -13.44 -7.86
C ASP A 129 -1.20 -12.39 -8.95
N VAL A 130 -1.42 -11.12 -8.64
CA VAL A 130 -1.10 -10.00 -9.56
C VAL A 130 0.38 -10.00 -9.96
N ASP A 131 1.27 -10.26 -9.00
CA ASP A 131 2.71 -10.32 -9.28
C ASP A 131 3.09 -11.61 -10.03
N LEU A 132 2.43 -12.73 -9.76
CA LEU A 132 2.64 -13.99 -10.47
C LEU A 132 2.25 -13.84 -11.93
N TYR A 133 1.03 -13.43 -12.22
CA TYR A 133 0.57 -13.21 -13.59
C TYR A 133 1.42 -12.19 -14.35
N LYS A 134 1.88 -11.14 -13.70
CA LYS A 134 2.81 -10.18 -14.30
C LYS A 134 4.14 -10.83 -14.69
N ARG A 135 4.68 -11.72 -13.85
CA ARG A 135 5.91 -12.47 -14.16
C ARG A 135 5.69 -13.42 -15.32
N ASP A 136 4.55 -14.11 -15.33
CA ASP A 136 4.22 -15.05 -16.40
C ASP A 136 4.04 -14.35 -17.74
N ASP A 137 3.38 -13.19 -17.77
CA ASP A 137 3.26 -12.36 -18.96
C ASP A 137 4.64 -11.90 -19.48
N VAL A 138 5.55 -11.51 -18.59
CA VAL A 138 6.92 -11.14 -18.98
C VAL A 138 7.69 -12.36 -19.49
N ASN A 139 7.54 -13.52 -18.86
CA ASN A 139 8.20 -14.76 -19.27
C ASN A 139 7.68 -15.20 -20.66
N LEU A 140 6.38 -15.10 -20.90
CA LEU A 140 5.81 -15.35 -22.20
C LEU A 140 6.41 -14.45 -23.29
N MET A 141 6.51 -13.15 -23.01
CA MET A 141 7.15 -12.20 -23.94
C MET A 141 8.62 -12.53 -24.22
N ARG A 142 9.35 -13.06 -23.25
CA ARG A 142 10.73 -13.52 -23.40
C ARG A 142 10.81 -14.80 -24.26
N MET A 143 9.92 -15.75 -24.00
CA MET A 143 9.85 -17.01 -24.78
C MET A 143 9.59 -16.75 -26.25
N ILE A 144 8.68 -15.83 -26.57
CA ILE A 144 8.36 -15.42 -27.95
C ILE A 144 9.50 -14.57 -28.56
N ARG A 145 10.46 -14.13 -27.77
CA ARG A 145 11.56 -13.23 -28.18
C ARG A 145 11.06 -11.92 -28.82
N CYS A 146 9.93 -11.41 -28.36
CA CYS A 146 9.45 -10.12 -28.84
C CYS A 146 10.33 -8.98 -28.32
N TYR A 147 10.33 -7.82 -28.98
CA TYR A 147 11.15 -6.67 -28.60
C TYR A 147 10.97 -6.28 -27.13
N LYS A 148 9.71 -6.26 -26.62
CA LYS A 148 9.42 -5.98 -25.22
C LYS A 148 10.05 -7.02 -24.28
N GLY A 149 10.04 -8.30 -24.65
CA GLY A 149 10.65 -9.38 -23.89
C GLY A 149 12.15 -9.24 -23.75
N VAL A 150 12.84 -8.93 -24.85
CA VAL A 150 14.31 -8.69 -24.86
C VAL A 150 14.65 -7.49 -23.98
N ARG A 151 13.85 -6.42 -24.05
CA ARG A 151 14.07 -5.22 -23.21
C ARG A 151 13.89 -5.55 -21.72
N HIS A 152 12.89 -6.36 -21.35
CA HIS A 152 12.69 -6.84 -19.99
C HIS A 152 13.83 -7.72 -19.49
N GLU A 153 14.38 -8.57 -20.35
CA GLU A 153 15.50 -9.45 -20.04
C GLU A 153 16.78 -8.64 -19.74
N GLN A 154 17.03 -7.58 -20.51
CA GLN A 154 18.17 -6.69 -20.34
C GLN A 154 17.96 -5.64 -19.23
N GLY A 155 16.81 -5.59 -18.56
CA GLY A 155 16.49 -4.57 -17.55
C GLY A 155 16.33 -3.16 -18.12
N GLN A 156 16.09 -3.03 -19.43
CA GLN A 156 15.97 -1.75 -20.11
C GLN A 156 14.53 -1.22 -20.12
N LYS A 157 14.38 0.09 -20.35
CA LYS A 157 13.07 0.73 -20.45
C LYS A 157 12.29 0.20 -21.65
N VAL A 158 11.03 -0.17 -21.44
CA VAL A 158 10.21 -0.91 -22.42
C VAL A 158 9.23 -0.01 -23.18
N ARG A 159 8.87 1.17 -22.63
CA ARG A 159 7.77 2.01 -23.13
C ARG A 159 8.22 3.22 -23.95
N GLY A 160 9.31 3.12 -24.71
CA GLY A 160 9.80 4.21 -25.55
C GLY A 160 10.36 5.42 -24.80
N GLN A 161 10.72 5.25 -23.55
CA GLN A 161 11.36 6.26 -22.73
C GLN A 161 12.81 6.46 -23.20
N ARG A 162 13.34 7.67 -22.98
CA ARG A 162 14.76 7.98 -23.30
C ARG A 162 15.69 7.02 -22.56
N THR A 163 16.61 6.43 -23.29
CA THR A 163 17.66 5.54 -22.79
C THR A 163 18.97 6.28 -22.62
#